data_4f1451ab0a1e07d1c5228b8600665c7c
#
_entry.id   4f1451ab0a1e07d1c5228b8600665c7c
#
_cell.length_a   1.000
_cell.length_b   1.000
_cell.length_c   1.000
_cell.angle_alpha   90.00
_cell.angle_beta   90.00
_cell.angle_gamma   90.00
#
_symmetry.space_group_name_H-M   'P 1'
#
loop_
_entity.id
_entity.type
_entity.pdbx_description
1 polymer ?
#
loop_
_entity_poly.entity_id
_entity_poly.type
_entity_poly.pdbx_seq_one_letter_code
_entity_poly.pdbx_strand_id
1 'polypeptide(L)'
;MTSQPDLPTFSSENLSDSVQRPGAEASAPGRLDVMGGIADYSGSLVLQMPLREATTVRAAFCENPELRVFSADVGETFTLPLTDFQTDSYERLRKTILARPGGDWAGYVVGCLAVLVREKALPLRAIHFSVKSEVPLGKGVSSSAALEVATLRALCRLYDLDLPGTELPRLAQRAENGVVGSPCGLMDQLASCFGKRHHLLPIVCQPDSLRPPLPLPNGLHFVGLDSGIRHAVSGASYGQVRAGAFMGYT
;
A
#
# COMPACT_ATOMS: atom_id res chain seq x y z
N MET A 1 -0.02 32.22 21.84
CA MET A 1 1.22 31.86 21.14
C MET A 1 1.49 30.40 21.46
N THR A 2 0.97 29.50 20.64
CA THR A 2 1.17 28.06 20.78
C THR A 2 2.17 27.65 19.70
N SER A 3 3.37 27.29 20.15
CA SER A 3 4.45 26.76 19.30
C SER A 3 4.01 25.49 18.60
N GLN A 4 4.10 25.48 17.27
CA GLN A 4 4.02 24.25 16.48
C GLN A 4 5.16 23.30 16.90
N PRO A 5 4.89 22.00 17.05
CA PRO A 5 5.97 21.04 17.25
C PRO A 5 6.80 20.93 15.96
N ASP A 6 8.11 21.03 16.11
CA ASP A 6 9.08 20.85 15.03
C ASP A 6 8.93 19.46 14.41
N LEU A 7 8.78 19.43 13.09
CA LEU A 7 8.84 18.20 12.30
C LEU A 7 10.25 17.61 12.43
N PRO A 8 10.41 16.33 12.77
CA PRO A 8 11.73 15.70 12.82
C PRO A 8 12.38 15.75 11.43
N THR A 9 13.46 16.48 11.33
CA THR A 9 14.35 16.49 10.17
C THR A 9 14.97 15.12 9.98
N PHE A 10 14.90 14.60 8.74
CA PHE A 10 15.62 13.40 8.35
C PHE A 10 17.12 13.60 8.63
N SER A 11 17.71 12.77 9.49
CA SER A 11 19.15 12.79 9.71
C SER A 11 19.84 12.30 8.43
N SER A 12 20.72 13.14 7.89
CA SER A 12 21.45 12.94 6.64
C SER A 12 22.52 11.84 6.68
N GLU A 13 22.71 11.18 7.81
CA GLU A 13 23.83 10.26 8.03
C GLU A 13 23.66 8.86 7.42
N ASN A 14 22.44 8.44 7.08
CA ASN A 14 22.20 7.17 6.35
C ASN A 14 21.99 7.34 4.84
N LEU A 15 22.22 8.53 4.32
CA LEU A 15 22.05 8.90 2.90
C LEU A 15 23.38 9.27 2.22
N SER A 16 24.53 9.03 2.87
CA SER A 16 25.83 9.54 2.41
C SER A 16 26.36 8.93 1.09
N ASP A 17 25.72 7.93 0.51
CA ASP A 17 26.11 7.34 -0.79
C ASP A 17 25.11 7.56 -1.94
N SER A 18 24.04 8.28 -1.71
CA SER A 18 23.13 8.63 -2.81
C SER A 18 23.43 10.05 -3.30
N VAL A 19 24.22 10.15 -4.36
CA VAL A 19 24.23 11.31 -5.25
C VAL A 19 22.79 11.82 -5.38
N GLN A 20 22.58 13.13 -5.21
CA GLN A 20 21.30 13.86 -5.33
C GLN A 20 20.66 13.65 -6.70
N ARG A 21 20.13 12.47 -6.95
CA ARG A 21 19.29 12.25 -8.12
C ARG A 21 17.86 12.66 -7.78
N PRO A 22 17.15 13.32 -8.71
CA PRO A 22 15.76 13.67 -8.48
C PRO A 22 14.97 12.38 -8.22
N GLY A 23 14.53 12.21 -6.98
CA GLY A 23 13.64 11.12 -6.57
C GLY A 23 12.19 11.57 -6.67
N ALA A 24 11.29 10.62 -6.76
CA ALA A 24 9.85 10.85 -6.70
C ALA A 24 9.34 10.48 -5.30
N GLU A 25 8.45 11.29 -4.76
CA GLU A 25 7.82 11.06 -3.46
C GLU A 25 6.31 11.10 -3.60
N ALA A 26 5.62 10.21 -2.89
CA ALA A 26 4.17 10.21 -2.85
C ALA A 26 3.66 9.67 -1.52
N SER A 27 2.43 10.07 -1.17
CA SER A 27 1.76 9.62 0.05
C SER A 27 0.38 9.04 -0.26
N ALA A 28 -0.07 8.15 0.64
CA ALA A 28 -1.41 7.59 0.60
C ALA A 28 -1.92 7.32 2.03
N PRO A 29 -3.20 7.63 2.33
CA PRO A 29 -3.76 7.46 3.65
C PRO A 29 -4.13 6.00 3.94
N GLY A 30 -4.16 5.63 5.24
CA GLY A 30 -4.96 4.52 5.70
C GLY A 30 -6.46 4.81 5.61
N ARG A 31 -7.30 3.87 6.09
CA ARG A 31 -8.76 4.07 6.09
C ARG A 31 -9.42 3.46 7.33
N LEU A 32 -10.55 4.04 7.75
CA LEU A 32 -11.53 3.38 8.61
C LEU A 32 -12.59 2.70 7.74
N ASP A 33 -12.88 1.44 8.03
CA ASP A 33 -14.03 0.75 7.49
C ASP A 33 -15.27 1.13 8.32
N VAL A 34 -16.04 2.09 7.82
CA VAL A 34 -17.23 2.58 8.50
C VAL A 34 -18.38 1.60 8.36
N MET A 35 -18.50 0.99 7.19
CA MET A 35 -19.47 -0.05 6.91
C MET A 35 -18.98 -0.89 5.72
N GLY A 36 -18.71 -2.14 5.94
CA GLY A 36 -18.23 -3.02 4.86
C GLY A 36 -17.77 -4.37 5.39
N GLY A 37 -16.69 -4.42 6.12
CA GLY A 37 -16.10 -5.68 6.57
C GLY A 37 -15.77 -6.58 5.40
N ILE A 38 -16.38 -7.76 5.35
CA ILE A 38 -16.22 -8.77 4.30
C ILE A 38 -17.09 -8.51 3.05
N ALA A 39 -17.93 -7.49 3.07
CA ALA A 39 -18.90 -7.22 2.00
C ALA A 39 -18.25 -6.78 0.68
N ASP A 40 -16.97 -6.40 0.70
CA ASP A 40 -16.19 -6.09 -0.50
C ASP A 40 -16.04 -7.29 -1.44
N TYR A 41 -16.16 -8.52 -0.94
CA TYR A 41 -16.16 -9.75 -1.75
C TYR A 41 -17.52 -10.08 -2.37
N SER A 42 -18.61 -9.51 -1.86
CA SER A 42 -19.98 -9.83 -2.28
C SER A 42 -20.61 -8.82 -3.25
N GLY A 43 -19.87 -7.83 -3.73
CA GLY A 43 -20.41 -6.79 -4.60
C GLY A 43 -21.35 -5.80 -3.91
N SER A 44 -21.44 -5.85 -2.58
CA SER A 44 -22.24 -4.92 -1.78
C SER A 44 -21.63 -3.52 -1.78
N LEU A 45 -22.46 -2.54 -1.42
CA LEU A 45 -22.00 -1.18 -1.17
C LEU A 45 -21.31 -1.11 0.19
N VAL A 46 -20.08 -0.61 0.20
CA VAL A 46 -19.31 -0.37 1.41
C VAL A 46 -19.04 1.14 1.58
N LEU A 47 -18.83 1.59 2.83
CA LEU A 47 -18.52 2.97 3.15
C LEU A 47 -17.15 3.06 3.82
N GLN A 48 -16.23 3.77 3.20
CA GLN A 48 -14.87 3.92 3.67
C GLN A 48 -14.55 5.38 3.98
N MET A 49 -13.74 5.62 5.02
CA MET A 49 -13.28 6.95 5.37
C MET A 49 -11.76 6.99 5.39
N PRO A 50 -11.10 7.85 4.59
CA PRO A 50 -9.66 7.99 4.67
C PRO A 50 -9.25 8.56 6.02
N LEU A 51 -8.14 8.06 6.56
CA LEU A 51 -7.50 8.60 7.75
C LEU A 51 -6.71 9.87 7.41
N ARG A 52 -6.34 10.61 8.44
CA ARG A 52 -5.33 11.67 8.33
C ARG A 52 -3.93 11.07 8.21
N GLU A 53 -3.72 10.00 8.95
CA GLU A 53 -2.46 9.24 8.98
C GLU A 53 -2.21 8.61 7.62
N ALA A 54 -0.99 8.80 7.11
CA ALA A 54 -0.60 8.37 5.77
C ALA A 54 0.78 7.69 5.78
N THR A 55 1.00 6.87 4.78
CA THR A 55 2.32 6.33 4.44
C THR A 55 2.91 7.18 3.32
N THR A 56 4.17 7.59 3.48
CA THR A 56 4.94 8.31 2.48
C THR A 56 6.07 7.42 1.97
N VAL A 57 6.20 7.34 0.67
CA VAL A 57 7.25 6.58 -0.02
C VAL A 57 8.01 7.51 -0.95
N ARG A 58 9.34 7.51 -0.81
CA ARG A 58 10.26 8.12 -1.77
C ARG A 58 10.97 7.03 -2.55
N ALA A 59 11.06 7.17 -3.86
CA ALA A 59 11.75 6.26 -4.75
C ALA A 59 12.76 7.03 -5.61
N ALA A 60 13.96 6.50 -5.77
CA ALA A 60 15.00 7.10 -6.61
C ALA A 60 15.78 6.01 -7.34
N PHE A 61 16.10 6.23 -8.62
CA PHE A 61 17.00 5.33 -9.34
C PHE A 61 18.41 5.39 -8.75
N CYS A 62 19.07 4.25 -8.71
CA CYS A 62 20.46 4.14 -8.23
C CYS A 62 21.33 3.36 -9.23
N GLU A 63 22.65 3.34 -8.97
CA GLU A 63 23.63 2.63 -9.84
C GLU A 63 23.87 1.21 -9.39
N ASN A 64 23.81 0.96 -8.07
CA ASN A 64 23.93 -0.39 -7.52
C ASN A 64 22.84 -1.28 -8.10
N PRO A 65 23.16 -2.46 -8.66
CA PRO A 65 22.18 -3.33 -9.30
C PRO A 65 21.33 -4.10 -8.29
N GLU A 66 20.68 -3.37 -7.40
CA GLU A 66 19.82 -3.89 -6.33
C GLU A 66 18.57 -3.03 -6.12
N LEU A 67 17.55 -3.62 -5.54
CA LEU A 67 16.44 -2.92 -4.90
C LEU A 67 16.76 -2.80 -3.42
N ARG A 68 16.67 -1.60 -2.89
CA ARG A 68 16.86 -1.33 -1.47
C ARG A 68 15.63 -0.63 -0.91
N VAL A 69 15.06 -1.18 0.15
CA VAL A 69 13.88 -0.62 0.82
C VAL A 69 14.25 -0.34 2.27
N PHE A 70 14.28 0.91 2.66
CA PHE A 70 14.48 1.34 4.04
C PHE A 70 13.15 1.76 4.64
N SER A 71 12.82 1.26 5.83
CA SER A 71 11.68 1.72 6.61
C SER A 71 12.16 2.47 7.85
N ALA A 72 11.77 3.74 7.95
CA ALA A 72 12.11 4.59 9.10
C ALA A 72 11.39 4.13 10.38
N ASP A 73 10.20 3.54 10.25
CA ASP A 73 9.36 3.16 11.40
C ASP A 73 9.80 1.84 12.02
N VAL A 74 10.30 0.92 11.19
CA VAL A 74 10.83 -0.39 11.64
C VAL A 74 12.31 -0.29 11.93
N GLY A 75 13.02 0.69 11.35
CA GLY A 75 14.47 0.85 11.47
C GLY A 75 15.26 -0.20 10.69
N GLU A 76 14.63 -0.85 9.71
CA GLU A 76 15.20 -1.95 8.95
C GLU A 76 15.44 -1.59 7.47
N THR A 77 16.42 -2.26 6.88
CA THR A 77 16.68 -2.18 5.44
C THR A 77 16.56 -3.57 4.83
N PHE A 78 15.73 -3.69 3.81
CA PHE A 78 15.64 -4.86 2.95
C PHE A 78 16.44 -4.62 1.65
N THR A 79 17.17 -5.64 1.17
CA THR A 79 17.93 -5.56 -0.09
C THR A 79 17.67 -6.79 -0.95
N LEU A 80 17.45 -6.57 -2.24
CA LEU A 80 17.25 -7.63 -3.23
C LEU A 80 18.07 -7.33 -4.50
N PRO A 81 19.06 -8.15 -4.87
CA PRO A 81 19.76 -8.02 -6.15
C PRO A 81 18.79 -8.07 -7.34
N LEU A 82 19.03 -7.28 -8.38
CA LEU A 82 18.16 -7.28 -9.57
C LEU A 82 18.10 -8.64 -10.26
N THR A 83 19.18 -9.44 -10.17
CA THR A 83 19.21 -10.83 -10.68
C THR A 83 18.16 -11.72 -10.02
N ASP A 84 17.91 -11.51 -8.73
CA ASP A 84 16.96 -12.29 -7.94
C ASP A 84 15.52 -11.79 -8.10
N PHE A 85 15.35 -10.56 -8.56
CA PHE A 85 14.06 -10.01 -8.94
C PHE A 85 13.59 -10.54 -10.31
N GLN A 86 14.50 -10.85 -11.22
CA GLN A 86 14.21 -11.35 -12.56
C GLN A 86 13.67 -12.79 -12.51
N THR A 87 12.38 -12.92 -12.39
CA THR A 87 11.67 -14.20 -12.40
C THR A 87 10.36 -14.08 -13.19
N ASP A 88 9.94 -15.16 -13.80
CA ASP A 88 8.70 -15.29 -14.56
C ASP A 88 7.45 -15.51 -13.71
N SER A 89 7.63 -15.77 -12.41
CA SER A 89 6.56 -16.13 -11.49
C SER A 89 6.54 -15.23 -10.24
N TYR A 90 5.37 -14.68 -9.89
CA TYR A 90 5.17 -13.97 -8.62
C TYR A 90 5.39 -14.88 -7.41
N GLU A 91 5.01 -16.15 -7.50
CA GLU A 91 5.24 -17.11 -6.42
C GLU A 91 6.74 -17.33 -6.16
N ARG A 92 7.54 -17.44 -7.22
CA ARG A 92 9.00 -17.56 -7.10
C ARG A 92 9.60 -16.30 -6.47
N LEU A 93 9.19 -15.12 -6.96
CA LEU A 93 9.62 -13.85 -6.38
C LEU A 93 9.25 -13.76 -4.89
N ARG A 94 8.02 -14.13 -4.52
CA ARG A 94 7.60 -14.20 -3.13
C ARG A 94 8.52 -15.07 -2.27
N LYS A 95 8.83 -16.28 -2.73
CA LYS A 95 9.74 -17.19 -2.01
C LYS A 95 11.12 -16.55 -1.83
N THR A 96 11.64 -15.90 -2.86
CA THR A 96 12.92 -15.19 -2.83
C THR A 96 12.93 -14.02 -1.85
N ILE A 97 11.84 -13.25 -1.79
CA ILE A 97 11.67 -12.14 -0.85
C ILE A 97 11.59 -12.66 0.57
N LEU A 98 10.72 -13.63 0.84
CA LEU A 98 10.48 -14.18 2.18
C LEU A 98 11.69 -14.95 2.77
N ALA A 99 12.62 -15.39 1.92
CA ALA A 99 13.87 -16.02 2.35
C ALA A 99 14.87 -15.00 2.96
N ARG A 100 14.59 -13.71 2.91
CA ARG A 100 15.44 -12.63 3.39
C ARG A 100 14.84 -11.95 4.63
N PRO A 101 15.67 -11.47 5.57
CA PRO A 101 15.19 -10.65 6.68
C PRO A 101 14.42 -9.42 6.18
N GLY A 102 13.29 -9.12 6.80
CA GLY A 102 12.43 -7.99 6.42
C GLY A 102 11.61 -8.21 5.13
N GLY A 103 11.65 -9.42 4.54
CA GLY A 103 10.92 -9.72 3.30
C GLY A 103 9.40 -9.71 3.47
N ASP A 104 8.90 -9.92 4.66
CA ASP A 104 7.47 -9.89 5.00
C ASP A 104 6.84 -8.51 4.77
N TRP A 105 7.48 -7.43 5.21
CA TRP A 105 6.99 -6.07 5.00
C TRP A 105 7.47 -5.46 3.68
N ALA A 106 8.74 -5.74 3.27
CA ALA A 106 9.27 -5.21 2.02
C ALA A 106 8.60 -5.79 0.78
N GLY A 107 7.98 -6.97 0.91
CA GLY A 107 7.21 -7.63 -0.14
C GLY A 107 6.12 -6.76 -0.76
N TYR A 108 5.50 -5.87 0.00
CA TYR A 108 4.52 -4.91 -0.50
C TYR A 108 5.14 -3.92 -1.50
N VAL A 109 6.31 -3.36 -1.18
CA VAL A 109 7.02 -2.40 -2.03
C VAL A 109 7.58 -3.08 -3.28
N VAL A 110 8.28 -4.21 -3.09
CA VAL A 110 8.87 -5.00 -4.18
C VAL A 110 7.79 -5.57 -5.10
N GLY A 111 6.66 -6.00 -4.52
CA GLY A 111 5.49 -6.49 -5.24
C GLY A 111 4.88 -5.44 -6.15
N CYS A 112 4.72 -4.20 -5.67
CA CYS A 112 4.25 -3.08 -6.48
C CYS A 112 5.15 -2.82 -7.69
N LEU A 113 6.48 -2.82 -7.50
CA LEU A 113 7.42 -2.68 -8.61
C LEU A 113 7.30 -3.85 -9.59
N ALA A 114 7.20 -5.08 -9.08
CA ALA A 114 7.12 -6.28 -9.93
C ALA A 114 5.89 -6.29 -10.82
N VAL A 115 4.74 -5.95 -10.26
CA VAL A 115 3.48 -5.85 -11.01
C VAL A 115 3.54 -4.73 -12.03
N LEU A 116 4.01 -3.53 -11.62
CA LEU A 116 4.09 -2.37 -12.50
C LEU A 116 5.03 -2.63 -13.70
N VAL A 117 6.24 -3.13 -13.43
CA VAL A 117 7.25 -3.42 -14.48
C VAL A 117 6.70 -4.43 -15.48
N ARG A 118 6.05 -5.50 -15.02
CA ARG A 118 5.50 -6.53 -15.92
C ARG A 118 4.32 -6.05 -16.73
N GLU A 119 3.34 -5.42 -16.08
CA GLU A 119 2.09 -5.06 -16.74
C GLU A 119 2.24 -3.84 -17.66
N LYS A 120 3.21 -2.98 -17.39
CA LYS A 120 3.50 -1.81 -18.22
C LYS A 120 4.72 -1.98 -19.10
N ALA A 121 5.31 -3.18 -19.12
CA ALA A 121 6.54 -3.49 -19.90
C ALA A 121 7.65 -2.45 -19.67
N LEU A 122 7.81 -1.99 -18.41
CA LEU A 122 8.82 -1.00 -18.07
C LEU A 122 10.21 -1.64 -17.93
N PRO A 123 11.27 -0.89 -18.20
CA PRO A 123 12.62 -1.37 -17.95
C PRO A 123 12.84 -1.52 -16.44
N LEU A 124 13.27 -2.70 -16.00
CA LEU A 124 13.70 -2.91 -14.63
C LEU A 124 14.97 -2.13 -14.37
N ARG A 125 14.95 -1.27 -13.35
CA ARG A 125 16.09 -0.48 -12.90
C ARG A 125 16.30 -0.65 -11.41
N ALA A 126 17.52 -0.42 -10.95
CA ALA A 126 17.84 -0.36 -9.54
C ALA A 126 17.16 0.86 -8.90
N ILE A 127 16.51 0.65 -7.76
CA ILE A 127 15.75 1.69 -7.07
C ILE A 127 15.99 1.58 -5.57
N HIS A 128 16.25 2.71 -4.94
CA HIS A 128 16.19 2.87 -3.49
C HIS A 128 14.84 3.46 -3.10
N PHE A 129 14.20 2.80 -2.16
CA PHE A 129 12.95 3.25 -1.53
C PHE A 129 13.22 3.66 -0.09
N SER A 130 12.59 4.75 0.34
CA SER A 130 12.49 5.15 1.74
C SER A 130 11.01 5.25 2.11
N VAL A 131 10.63 4.53 3.17
CA VAL A 131 9.26 4.44 3.65
C VAL A 131 9.16 5.08 5.03
N LYS A 132 8.16 5.92 5.22
CA LYS A 132 7.73 6.45 6.51
C LYS A 132 6.21 6.34 6.62
N SER A 133 5.70 5.72 7.68
CA SER A 133 4.27 5.52 7.87
C SER A 133 3.81 6.08 9.21
N GLU A 134 2.72 6.86 9.18
CA GLU A 134 1.97 7.24 10.37
C GLU A 134 0.75 6.34 10.58
N VAL A 135 0.46 5.47 9.60
CA VAL A 135 -0.68 4.53 9.67
C VAL A 135 -0.36 3.41 10.65
N PRO A 136 -1.17 3.20 11.70
CA PRO A 136 -0.91 2.15 12.70
C PRO A 136 -0.86 0.76 12.08
N LEU A 137 0.26 0.05 12.32
CA LEU A 137 0.48 -1.28 11.76
C LEU A 137 -0.33 -2.36 12.47
N GLY A 138 -0.98 -3.25 11.70
CA GLY A 138 -1.72 -4.40 12.23
C GLY A 138 -2.97 -4.05 13.03
N LYS A 139 -3.54 -2.86 12.82
CA LYS A 139 -4.75 -2.37 13.51
C LYS A 139 -6.01 -2.39 12.64
N GLY A 140 -5.97 -3.04 11.48
CA GLY A 140 -7.13 -3.13 10.58
C GLY A 140 -7.49 -1.81 9.89
N VAL A 141 -6.55 -0.88 9.80
CA VAL A 141 -6.73 0.44 9.16
C VAL A 141 -6.01 0.56 7.81
N SER A 142 -5.78 -0.56 7.14
CA SER A 142 -5.22 -0.67 5.79
C SER A 142 -3.84 -0.04 5.62
N SER A 143 -2.92 -0.34 6.53
CA SER A 143 -1.53 0.08 6.39
C SER A 143 -0.84 -0.52 5.15
N SER A 144 -1.20 -1.74 4.74
CA SER A 144 -0.72 -2.38 3.50
C SER A 144 -1.14 -1.60 2.26
N ALA A 145 -2.43 -1.32 2.10
CA ALA A 145 -2.94 -0.56 0.96
C ALA A 145 -2.35 0.87 0.90
N ALA A 146 -2.18 1.53 2.06
CA ALA A 146 -1.51 2.83 2.11
C ALA A 146 -0.07 2.75 1.61
N LEU A 147 0.69 1.72 2.01
CA LEU A 147 2.06 1.48 1.54
C LEU A 147 2.10 1.19 0.04
N GLU A 148 1.24 0.31 -0.45
CA GLU A 148 1.17 -0.06 -1.87
C GLU A 148 0.79 1.12 -2.76
N VAL A 149 -0.25 1.86 -2.40
CA VAL A 149 -0.71 3.02 -3.16
C VAL A 149 0.34 4.13 -3.16
N ALA A 150 0.98 4.41 -2.03
CA ALA A 150 2.09 5.38 -1.95
C ALA A 150 3.26 4.94 -2.83
N THR A 151 3.62 3.64 -2.80
CA THR A 151 4.70 3.06 -3.62
C THR A 151 4.39 3.20 -5.11
N LEU A 152 3.21 2.79 -5.56
CA LEU A 152 2.82 2.90 -6.96
C LEU A 152 2.75 4.35 -7.44
N ARG A 153 2.25 5.26 -6.63
CA ARG A 153 2.26 6.70 -6.95
C ARG A 153 3.68 7.25 -7.08
N ALA A 154 4.60 6.85 -6.20
CA ALA A 154 6.01 7.25 -6.29
C ALA A 154 6.66 6.66 -7.55
N LEU A 155 6.40 5.39 -7.85
CA LEU A 155 6.89 4.73 -9.07
C LEU A 155 6.33 5.36 -10.34
N CYS A 156 5.03 5.68 -10.38
CA CYS A 156 4.42 6.35 -11.53
C CYS A 156 5.11 7.69 -11.81
N ARG A 157 5.37 8.49 -10.76
CA ARG A 157 6.13 9.75 -10.91
C ARG A 157 7.57 9.52 -11.34
N LEU A 158 8.22 8.45 -10.84
CA LEU A 158 9.62 8.15 -11.16
C LEU A 158 9.81 7.69 -12.62
N TYR A 159 8.82 6.95 -13.15
CA TYR A 159 8.81 6.45 -14.52
C TYR A 159 8.07 7.37 -15.51
N ASP A 160 7.55 8.52 -15.05
CA ASP A 160 6.71 9.42 -15.84
C ASP A 160 5.51 8.69 -16.47
N LEU A 161 4.78 7.95 -15.64
CA LEU A 161 3.67 7.09 -16.04
C LEU A 161 2.35 7.63 -15.49
N ASP A 162 1.35 7.73 -16.35
CA ASP A 162 -0.04 8.01 -15.96
C ASP A 162 -0.88 6.73 -15.99
N LEU A 163 -1.64 6.50 -14.91
CA LEU A 163 -2.52 5.35 -14.78
C LEU A 163 -3.98 5.85 -14.65
N PRO A 164 -4.80 5.65 -15.67
CA PRO A 164 -6.16 6.16 -15.65
C PRO A 164 -7.09 5.37 -14.73
N GLY A 165 -8.10 6.06 -14.20
CA GLY A 165 -9.22 5.45 -13.47
C GLY A 165 -8.77 4.62 -12.27
N THR A 166 -9.29 3.39 -12.17
CA THR A 166 -9.02 2.46 -11.07
C THR A 166 -7.83 1.51 -11.33
N GLU A 167 -6.97 1.83 -12.29
CA GLU A 167 -5.86 0.96 -12.65
C GLU A 167 -4.82 0.85 -11.52
N LEU A 168 -4.45 1.98 -10.90
CA LEU A 168 -3.48 1.98 -9.80
C LEU A 168 -3.92 1.11 -8.62
N PRO A 169 -5.14 1.26 -8.05
CA PRO A 169 -5.59 0.37 -6.97
C PRO A 169 -5.67 -1.10 -7.39
N ARG A 170 -5.98 -1.40 -8.64
CA ARG A 170 -5.96 -2.79 -9.15
C ARG A 170 -4.55 -3.36 -9.22
N LEU A 171 -3.55 -2.56 -9.60
CA LEU A 171 -2.14 -2.98 -9.56
C LEU A 171 -1.68 -3.23 -8.11
N ALA A 172 -2.08 -2.38 -7.17
CA ALA A 172 -1.80 -2.55 -5.74
C ALA A 172 -2.40 -3.88 -5.23
N GLN A 173 -3.67 -4.14 -5.48
CA GLN A 173 -4.31 -5.41 -5.13
C GLN A 173 -3.60 -6.63 -5.75
N ARG A 174 -3.15 -6.54 -7.00
CA ARG A 174 -2.38 -7.64 -7.63
C ARG A 174 -1.04 -7.87 -6.96
N ALA A 175 -0.37 -6.81 -6.50
CA ALA A 175 0.87 -6.95 -5.74
C ALA A 175 0.61 -7.67 -4.41
N GLU A 176 -0.43 -7.29 -3.69
CA GLU A 176 -0.81 -7.92 -2.42
C GLU A 176 -1.23 -9.38 -2.62
N ASN A 177 -2.11 -9.66 -3.55
CA ASN A 177 -2.59 -11.02 -3.81
C ASN A 177 -1.52 -11.92 -4.45
N GLY A 178 -0.76 -11.42 -5.40
CA GLY A 178 0.17 -12.20 -6.21
C GLY A 178 1.55 -12.36 -5.59
N VAL A 179 2.16 -11.26 -5.12
CA VAL A 179 3.54 -11.27 -4.61
C VAL A 179 3.57 -11.44 -3.09
N VAL A 180 2.77 -10.69 -2.35
CA VAL A 180 2.70 -10.85 -0.89
C VAL A 180 1.96 -12.14 -0.54
N GLY A 181 0.92 -12.49 -1.30
CA GLY A 181 0.10 -13.68 -1.12
C GLY A 181 -0.94 -13.51 -0.03
N SER A 182 -1.33 -12.28 0.24
CA SER A 182 -2.43 -11.92 1.14
C SER A 182 -3.71 -11.73 0.30
N PRO A 183 -4.71 -12.59 0.45
CA PRO A 183 -5.92 -12.51 -0.39
C PRO A 183 -6.83 -11.37 0.08
N CYS A 184 -6.71 -10.20 -0.52
CA CYS A 184 -7.54 -9.03 -0.21
C CYS A 184 -8.57 -8.73 -1.30
N GLY A 185 -9.66 -8.01 -0.93
CA GLY A 185 -10.54 -7.32 -1.86
C GLY A 185 -9.91 -6.04 -2.42
N LEU A 186 -10.68 -5.23 -3.13
CA LEU A 186 -10.18 -3.98 -3.74
C LEU A 186 -10.53 -2.73 -2.91
N MET A 187 -11.35 -2.87 -1.89
CA MET A 187 -11.91 -1.79 -1.07
C MET A 187 -10.82 -0.88 -0.48
N ASP A 188 -9.80 -1.48 0.09
CA ASP A 188 -8.73 -0.79 0.80
C ASP A 188 -7.89 0.09 -0.12
N GLN A 189 -7.48 -0.46 -1.25
CA GLN A 189 -6.70 0.27 -2.25
C GLN A 189 -7.52 1.38 -2.90
N LEU A 190 -8.83 1.15 -3.16
CA LEU A 190 -9.73 2.20 -3.65
C LEU A 190 -9.89 3.33 -2.63
N ALA A 191 -10.06 2.99 -1.34
CA ALA A 191 -10.20 3.99 -0.28
C ALA A 191 -8.91 4.82 -0.12
N SER A 192 -7.75 4.19 -0.17
CA SER A 192 -6.45 4.86 -0.10
C SER A 192 -6.16 5.74 -1.33
N CYS A 193 -6.67 5.34 -2.52
CA CYS A 193 -6.50 6.11 -3.75
C CYS A 193 -7.43 7.31 -3.86
N PHE A 194 -8.72 7.12 -3.54
CA PHE A 194 -9.78 8.07 -3.89
C PHE A 194 -10.46 8.70 -2.69
N GLY A 195 -10.07 8.29 -1.48
CA GLY A 195 -10.57 8.89 -0.25
C GLY A 195 -10.36 10.39 -0.21
N LYS A 196 -11.40 11.14 0.16
CA LYS A 196 -11.40 12.60 0.26
C LYS A 196 -11.59 13.02 1.71
N ARG A 197 -10.80 13.98 2.16
CA ARG A 197 -10.89 14.53 3.51
C ARG A 197 -12.33 14.98 3.83
N HIS A 198 -12.82 14.66 5.02
CA HIS A 198 -14.18 14.95 5.49
C HIS A 198 -15.30 14.35 4.64
N HIS A 199 -15.05 13.23 3.95
CA HIS A 199 -16.07 12.54 3.18
C HIS A 199 -15.99 11.05 3.46
N LEU A 200 -17.14 10.39 3.39
CA LEU A 200 -17.23 8.95 3.21
C LEU A 200 -17.14 8.64 1.72
N LEU A 201 -16.43 7.58 1.37
CA LEU A 201 -16.34 7.07 0.02
C LEU A 201 -17.21 5.81 -0.11
N PRO A 202 -18.37 5.91 -0.78
CA PRO A 202 -19.18 4.72 -1.07
C PRO A 202 -18.55 3.97 -2.25
N ILE A 203 -18.34 2.66 -2.09
CA ILE A 203 -17.72 1.79 -3.10
C ILE A 203 -18.60 0.58 -3.31
N VAL A 204 -18.90 0.25 -4.56
CA VAL A 204 -19.36 -1.08 -4.97
C VAL A 204 -18.12 -1.82 -5.46
N CYS A 205 -17.75 -2.92 -4.81
CA CYS A 205 -16.45 -3.56 -5.06
C CYS A 205 -16.47 -4.58 -6.20
N GLN A 206 -17.67 -5.00 -6.64
CA GLN A 206 -17.82 -5.95 -7.75
C GLN A 206 -19.09 -5.64 -8.60
N PRO A 207 -18.93 -5.14 -9.84
CA PRO A 207 -17.69 -4.58 -10.39
C PRO A 207 -17.28 -3.31 -9.64
N ASP A 208 -15.99 -3.01 -9.57
CA ASP A 208 -15.49 -1.83 -8.86
C ASP A 208 -16.10 -0.55 -9.46
N SER A 209 -16.91 0.11 -8.64
CA SER A 209 -17.58 1.35 -9.02
C SER A 209 -17.56 2.32 -7.83
N LEU A 210 -16.93 3.46 -8.04
CA LEU A 210 -16.94 4.55 -7.07
C LEU A 210 -18.23 5.35 -7.20
N ARG A 211 -18.86 5.63 -6.09
CA ARG A 211 -19.98 6.56 -6.02
C ARG A 211 -19.48 7.95 -5.62
N PRO A 212 -20.24 9.01 -5.86
CA PRO A 212 -19.87 10.34 -5.39
C PRO A 212 -19.58 10.35 -3.89
N PRO A 213 -18.46 10.93 -3.44
CA PRO A 213 -18.13 11.04 -2.03
C PRO A 213 -19.23 11.78 -1.25
N LEU A 214 -19.61 11.25 -0.08
CA LEU A 214 -20.61 11.82 0.79
C LEU A 214 -19.93 12.74 1.81
N PRO A 215 -20.23 14.06 1.83
CA PRO A 215 -19.67 14.97 2.81
C PRO A 215 -20.18 14.63 4.21
N LEU A 216 -19.28 14.66 5.19
CA LEU A 216 -19.67 14.51 6.59
C LEU A 216 -20.35 15.78 7.09
N PRO A 217 -21.45 15.66 7.84
CA PRO A 217 -22.05 16.79 8.53
C PRO A 217 -21.06 17.45 9.49
N ASN A 218 -21.16 18.76 9.64
CA ASN A 218 -20.34 19.48 10.63
C ASN A 218 -20.56 18.93 12.04
N GLY A 219 -19.48 18.73 12.78
CA GLY A 219 -19.52 18.21 14.14
C GLY A 219 -19.65 16.68 14.27
N LEU A 220 -19.77 15.95 13.16
CA LEU A 220 -19.69 14.49 13.17
C LEU A 220 -18.23 14.03 13.07
N HIS A 221 -17.82 13.20 14.03
CA HIS A 221 -16.49 12.61 14.08
C HIS A 221 -16.58 11.09 14.16
N PHE A 222 -15.75 10.40 13.40
CA PHE A 222 -15.54 8.97 13.53
C PHE A 222 -14.28 8.73 14.34
N VAL A 223 -14.35 7.81 15.29
CA VAL A 223 -13.22 7.45 16.16
C VAL A 223 -13.03 5.95 16.10
N GLY A 224 -11.82 5.53 15.76
CA GLY A 224 -11.39 4.13 15.85
C GLY A 224 -10.78 3.88 17.22
N LEU A 225 -11.26 2.84 17.93
CA LEU A 225 -10.66 2.38 19.18
C LEU A 225 -9.85 1.13 18.91
N ASP A 226 -8.56 1.15 19.29
CA ASP A 226 -7.70 -0.02 19.21
C ASP A 226 -8.15 -1.07 20.23
N SER A 227 -8.57 -2.25 19.76
CA SER A 227 -8.96 -3.36 20.61
C SER A 227 -7.79 -4.06 21.30
N GLY A 228 -6.55 -3.70 20.97
CA GLY A 228 -5.35 -4.40 21.42
C GLY A 228 -5.08 -5.73 20.70
N ILE A 229 -6.00 -6.20 19.86
CA ILE A 229 -5.84 -7.44 19.08
C ILE A 229 -5.17 -7.10 17.75
N ARG A 230 -4.07 -7.80 17.43
CA ARG A 230 -3.43 -7.65 16.11
C ARG A 230 -4.28 -8.32 15.03
N HIS A 231 -4.58 -7.59 13.98
CA HIS A 231 -5.22 -8.12 12.80
C HIS A 231 -4.17 -8.84 11.93
N ALA A 232 -4.41 -10.11 11.61
CA ALA A 232 -3.57 -10.88 10.69
C ALA A 232 -4.39 -11.27 9.46
N VAL A 233 -4.07 -10.69 8.30
CA VAL A 233 -4.74 -10.97 7.02
C VAL A 233 -4.28 -12.29 6.40
N SER A 234 -3.23 -12.90 6.95
CA SER A 234 -2.56 -14.11 6.42
C SER A 234 -2.90 -15.37 7.24
N GLY A 235 -4.17 -15.67 7.46
CA GLY A 235 -4.57 -16.87 8.20
C GLY A 235 -5.59 -17.73 7.46
N ALA A 236 -5.61 -19.05 7.77
CA ALA A 236 -6.61 -19.98 7.23
C ALA A 236 -8.06 -19.52 7.50
N SER A 237 -8.30 -18.84 8.63
CA SER A 237 -9.59 -18.26 8.99
C SER A 237 -10.04 -17.15 8.01
N TYR A 238 -9.13 -16.29 7.57
CA TYR A 238 -9.46 -15.22 6.61
C TYR A 238 -9.82 -15.79 5.23
N GLY A 239 -9.07 -16.79 4.76
CA GLY A 239 -9.39 -17.51 3.52
C GLY A 239 -10.75 -18.20 3.57
N GLN A 240 -11.13 -18.79 4.73
CA GLN A 240 -12.44 -19.41 4.91
C GLN A 240 -13.58 -18.38 4.88
N VAL A 241 -13.42 -17.24 5.53
CA VAL A 241 -14.43 -16.17 5.53
C VAL A 241 -14.61 -15.60 4.12
N ARG A 242 -13.52 -15.41 3.36
CA ARG A 242 -13.57 -15.00 1.95
C ARG A 242 -14.30 -16.03 1.09
N ALA A 243 -13.96 -17.32 1.24
CA ALA A 243 -14.66 -18.38 0.51
C ALA A 243 -16.16 -18.41 0.82
N GLY A 244 -16.54 -18.27 2.10
CA GLY A 244 -17.92 -18.17 2.53
C GLY A 244 -18.66 -16.97 1.92
N ALA A 245 -18.01 -15.81 1.80
CA ALA A 245 -18.61 -14.63 1.15
C ALA A 245 -18.88 -14.88 -0.34
N PHE A 246 -17.95 -15.51 -1.07
CA PHE A 246 -18.18 -15.89 -2.48
C PHE A 246 -19.27 -16.94 -2.63
N MET A 247 -19.35 -17.94 -1.73
CA MET A 247 -20.41 -18.95 -1.77
C MET A 247 -21.80 -18.37 -1.50
N GLY A 248 -21.88 -17.29 -0.72
CA GLY A 248 -23.17 -16.61 -0.47
C GLY A 248 -23.57 -15.63 -1.58
N TYR A 249 -22.67 -15.32 -2.50
CA TYR A 249 -22.91 -14.39 -3.61
C TYR A 249 -23.46 -15.12 -4.88
N THR A 250 -23.23 -16.42 -4.99
CA THR A 250 -23.73 -17.26 -6.10
C THR A 250 -25.16 -17.70 -5.84
#